data_b3cd998e79adfd8805b34638aebf79a9
#
_entry.id   b3cd998e79adfd8805b34638aebf79a9
#
_cell.length_a   1.000
_cell.length_b   1.000
_cell.length_c   1.000
_cell.angle_alpha   90.00
_cell.angle_beta   90.00
_cell.angle_gamma   90.00
#
_symmetry.space_group_name_H-M   'P 1'
#
loop_
_entity.id
_entity.type
_entity.pdbx_description
1 polymer ?
#
loop_
_entity_poly.entity_id
_entity_poly.type
_entity_poly.pdbx_seq_one_letter_code
_entity_poly.pdbx_strand_id
1 'polypeptide(L)'
;MKKFISLLLIITFSTCLFANSTSPEPYGENEFPDWANYLRRYEVITLGSLPFTTMTVTTIYTLYRYIDNDFDKNYIPNPLALTSSAANLDSDEQKMILITAIGTSIVAGTVDLIIHVIKKEKAKMNKKLAKKQAKIDKKFKKREARLSK
;
A
#
# COMPACT_ATOMS: atom_id res chain seq x y z
N MET A 1 -41.95 -4.82 4.02
CA MET A 1 -40.61 -5.29 3.65
C MET A 1 -39.53 -4.27 3.98
N LYS A 2 -39.61 -2.98 3.57
CA LYS A 2 -38.58 -1.98 3.86
C LYS A 2 -38.24 -1.79 5.35
N LYS A 3 -39.26 -1.80 6.24
CA LYS A 3 -39.09 -1.68 7.69
C LYS A 3 -38.37 -2.89 8.33
N PHE A 4 -38.60 -4.11 7.79
CA PHE A 4 -37.88 -5.32 8.23
C PHE A 4 -36.41 -5.31 7.84
N ILE A 5 -36.10 -4.84 6.64
CA ILE A 5 -34.70 -4.70 6.17
C ILE A 5 -33.95 -3.67 7.01
N SER A 6 -34.59 -2.54 7.34
CA SER A 6 -34.02 -1.51 8.21
C SER A 6 -33.75 -2.03 9.63
N LEU A 7 -34.67 -2.81 10.19
CA LEU A 7 -34.51 -3.41 11.52
C LEU A 7 -33.37 -4.42 11.52
N LEU A 8 -33.27 -5.27 10.49
CA LEU A 8 -32.19 -6.25 10.34
C LEU A 8 -30.82 -5.57 10.24
N LEU A 9 -30.74 -4.47 9.49
CA LEU A 9 -29.51 -3.66 9.32
C LEU A 9 -29.08 -3.02 10.66
N ILE A 10 -30.02 -2.52 11.46
CA ILE A 10 -29.73 -1.95 12.76
C ILE A 10 -29.22 -3.04 13.73
N ILE A 11 -29.82 -4.24 13.72
CA ILE A 11 -29.39 -5.36 14.57
C ILE A 11 -27.98 -5.83 14.18
N THR A 12 -27.67 -5.97 12.89
CA THR A 12 -26.32 -6.36 12.44
C THR A 12 -25.27 -5.31 12.79
N PHE A 13 -25.61 -4.03 12.68
CA PHE A 13 -24.70 -2.94 13.07
C PHE A 13 -24.47 -2.91 14.57
N SER A 14 -25.51 -3.16 15.39
CA SER A 14 -25.39 -3.22 16.84
C SER A 14 -24.52 -4.39 17.33
N THR A 15 -24.60 -5.55 16.68
CA THR A 15 -23.75 -6.70 17.05
C THR A 15 -22.25 -6.45 16.75
N CYS A 16 -21.92 -5.65 15.72
CA CYS A 16 -20.54 -5.25 15.44
C CYS A 16 -19.95 -4.32 16.53
N LEU A 17 -20.78 -3.50 17.20
CA LEU A 17 -20.35 -2.60 18.27
C LEU A 17 -20.09 -3.32 19.59
N PHE A 18 -20.68 -4.49 19.81
CA PHE A 18 -20.48 -5.34 21.00
C PHE A 18 -19.43 -6.43 20.80
N ALA A 19 -18.78 -6.50 19.64
CA ALA A 19 -17.61 -7.35 19.44
C ALA A 19 -16.52 -6.87 20.41
N ASN A 20 -16.41 -7.58 21.52
CA ASN A 20 -15.43 -7.31 22.57
C ASN A 20 -14.05 -7.28 21.91
N SER A 21 -13.43 -6.12 21.91
CA SER A 21 -12.08 -5.95 21.39
C SER A 21 -11.08 -6.55 22.39
N THR A 22 -11.02 -7.85 22.46
CA THR A 22 -9.76 -8.49 22.80
C THR A 22 -8.81 -8.05 21.69
N SER A 23 -7.98 -7.03 21.97
CA SER A 23 -6.94 -6.63 21.03
C SER A 23 -6.13 -7.88 20.73
N PRO A 24 -6.13 -8.39 19.49
CA PRO A 24 -5.35 -9.56 19.14
C PRO A 24 -3.91 -9.25 19.51
N GLU A 25 -3.26 -10.15 20.23
CA GLU A 25 -1.83 -9.99 20.54
C GLU A 25 -1.08 -9.72 19.22
N PRO A 26 -0.25 -8.67 19.19
CA PRO A 26 0.50 -8.37 17.98
C PRO A 26 1.40 -9.56 17.65
N TYR A 27 1.29 -10.04 16.43
CA TYR A 27 2.09 -11.16 15.94
C TYR A 27 3.58 -10.94 16.21
N GLY A 28 4.26 -11.97 16.73
CA GLY A 28 5.69 -11.93 16.98
C GLY A 28 6.49 -11.71 15.67
N GLU A 29 7.65 -11.04 15.78
CA GLU A 29 8.48 -10.67 14.60
C GLU A 29 8.88 -11.86 13.70
N ASN A 30 8.80 -13.12 14.20
CA ASN A 30 9.20 -14.35 13.50
C ASN A 30 8.07 -15.36 13.35
N GLU A 31 6.82 -14.99 13.58
CA GLU A 31 5.69 -15.90 13.55
C GLU A 31 5.35 -16.36 12.12
N PHE A 32 5.59 -15.49 11.15
CA PHE A 32 5.38 -15.81 9.73
C PHE A 32 6.71 -15.85 8.95
N PRO A 33 6.83 -16.77 7.98
CA PRO A 33 7.99 -16.78 7.10
C PRO A 33 8.08 -15.48 6.29
N ASP A 34 9.32 -15.07 5.96
CA ASP A 34 9.61 -13.80 5.28
C ASP A 34 8.77 -13.59 4.00
N TRP A 35 8.52 -14.66 3.23
CA TRP A 35 7.73 -14.56 2.00
C TRP A 35 6.26 -14.18 2.25
N ALA A 36 5.66 -14.68 3.34
CA ALA A 36 4.27 -14.37 3.70
C ALA A 36 4.12 -12.90 4.10
N ASN A 37 5.11 -12.35 4.83
CA ASN A 37 5.17 -10.94 5.17
C ASN A 37 5.33 -10.06 3.92
N TYR A 38 6.10 -10.51 2.91
CA TYR A 38 6.24 -9.78 1.65
C TYR A 38 4.94 -9.81 0.85
N LEU A 39 4.27 -10.97 0.77
CA LEU A 39 3.01 -11.11 0.05
C LEU A 39 1.92 -10.22 0.66
N ARG A 40 1.75 -10.29 1.98
CA ARG A 40 0.79 -9.45 2.70
C ARG A 40 1.04 -7.96 2.47
N ARG A 41 2.31 -7.53 2.54
CA ARG A 41 2.68 -6.14 2.26
C ARG A 41 2.34 -5.74 0.83
N TYR A 42 2.66 -6.60 -0.13
CA TYR A 42 2.33 -6.38 -1.53
C TYR A 42 0.82 -6.23 -1.76
N GLU A 43 0.02 -7.12 -1.19
CA GLU A 43 -1.45 -7.05 -1.25
C GLU A 43 -1.98 -5.76 -0.66
N VAL A 44 -1.55 -5.40 0.54
CA VAL A 44 -2.00 -4.18 1.23
C VAL A 44 -1.67 -2.92 0.41
N ILE A 45 -0.47 -2.84 -0.17
CA ILE A 45 -0.07 -1.68 -0.97
C ILE A 45 -0.79 -1.65 -2.30
N THR A 46 -0.90 -2.79 -2.99
CA THR A 46 -1.59 -2.88 -4.28
C THR A 46 -3.07 -2.52 -4.14
N LEU A 47 -3.77 -3.12 -3.19
CA LEU A 47 -5.19 -2.83 -2.97
C LEU A 47 -5.41 -1.43 -2.38
N GLY A 48 -4.56 -1.02 -1.44
CA GLY A 48 -4.64 0.31 -0.83
C GLY A 48 -4.32 1.46 -1.77
N SER A 49 -3.51 1.24 -2.80
CA SER A 49 -3.21 2.25 -3.83
C SER A 49 -4.31 2.39 -4.89
N LEU A 50 -5.20 1.40 -5.05
CA LEU A 50 -6.26 1.40 -6.07
C LEU A 50 -7.11 2.68 -6.10
N PRO A 51 -7.66 3.18 -4.99
CA PRO A 51 -8.45 4.41 -5.03
C PRO A 51 -7.64 5.63 -5.48
N PHE A 52 -6.37 5.70 -5.07
CA PHE A 52 -5.48 6.80 -5.47
C PHE A 52 -5.06 6.70 -6.93
N THR A 53 -4.73 5.51 -7.42
CA THR A 53 -4.39 5.30 -8.84
C THR A 53 -5.59 5.54 -9.74
N THR A 54 -6.79 5.10 -9.34
CA THR A 54 -8.03 5.37 -10.08
C THR A 54 -8.28 6.87 -10.17
N MET A 55 -8.20 7.58 -9.06
CA MET A 55 -8.37 9.04 -9.03
C MET A 55 -7.33 9.74 -9.91
N THR A 56 -6.07 9.33 -9.85
CA THR A 56 -4.98 9.92 -10.65
C THR A 56 -5.19 9.67 -12.15
N VAL A 57 -5.47 8.42 -12.54
CA VAL A 57 -5.70 8.05 -13.93
C VAL A 57 -6.93 8.76 -14.50
N THR A 58 -8.02 8.82 -13.74
CA THR A 58 -9.23 9.56 -14.12
C THR A 58 -8.92 11.04 -14.34
N THR A 59 -8.17 11.66 -13.42
CA THR A 59 -7.79 13.07 -13.53
C THR A 59 -6.93 13.33 -14.77
N ILE A 60 -5.94 12.49 -15.03
CA ILE A 60 -5.07 12.61 -16.22
C ILE A 60 -5.89 12.44 -17.50
N TYR A 61 -6.79 11.45 -17.54
CA TYR A 61 -7.62 11.19 -18.70
C TYR A 61 -8.63 12.32 -18.97
N THR A 62 -9.28 12.82 -17.94
CA THR A 62 -10.21 13.96 -18.08
C THR A 62 -9.49 15.25 -18.44
N LEU A 63 -8.27 15.45 -17.94
CA LEU A 63 -7.42 16.57 -18.35
C LEU A 63 -7.03 16.47 -19.83
N TYR A 64 -6.65 15.28 -20.29
CA TYR A 64 -6.38 15.03 -21.69
C TYR A 64 -7.59 15.38 -22.57
N ARG A 65 -8.78 14.89 -22.22
CA ARG A 65 -10.03 15.23 -22.94
C ARG A 65 -10.34 16.73 -22.94
N TYR A 66 -10.09 17.40 -21.84
CA TYR A 66 -10.31 18.84 -21.73
C TYR A 66 -9.41 19.63 -22.68
N ILE A 67 -8.16 19.20 -22.84
CA ILE A 67 -7.22 19.80 -23.80
C ILE A 67 -7.62 19.47 -25.24
N ASP A 68 -8.01 18.23 -25.51
CA ASP A 68 -8.40 17.73 -26.83
C ASP A 68 -9.70 18.38 -27.35
N ASN A 69 -10.58 18.86 -26.47
CA ASN A 69 -11.82 19.56 -26.78
C ASN A 69 -11.69 21.10 -26.62
N ASP A 70 -10.53 21.68 -26.95
CA ASP A 70 -10.30 23.13 -26.97
C ASP A 70 -10.70 23.88 -25.69
N PHE A 71 -10.47 23.24 -24.52
CA PHE A 71 -10.80 23.79 -23.20
C PHE A 71 -12.28 24.07 -22.95
N ASP A 72 -13.18 23.30 -23.56
CA ASP A 72 -14.61 23.43 -23.33
C ASP A 72 -14.97 23.14 -21.86
N LYS A 73 -15.78 24.04 -21.28
CA LYS A 73 -16.23 23.99 -19.88
C LYS A 73 -16.98 22.70 -19.52
N ASN A 74 -17.58 22.04 -20.50
CA ASN A 74 -18.28 20.77 -20.29
C ASN A 74 -17.32 19.59 -19.95
N TYR A 75 -16.04 19.73 -20.24
CA TYR A 75 -15.01 18.71 -20.03
C TYR A 75 -14.04 19.07 -18.88
N ILE A 76 -14.39 20.06 -18.04
CA ILE A 76 -13.51 20.42 -16.91
C ILE A 76 -13.27 19.22 -16.00
N PRO A 77 -11.99 18.84 -15.76
CA PRO A 77 -11.63 17.75 -14.88
C PRO A 77 -12.06 18.06 -13.45
N ASN A 78 -12.92 17.22 -12.88
CA ASN A 78 -13.32 17.32 -11.49
C ASN A 78 -12.96 16.03 -10.75
N PRO A 79 -11.80 15.94 -10.09
CA PRO A 79 -11.31 14.72 -9.44
C PRO A 79 -12.18 14.28 -8.25
N LEU A 80 -12.99 15.17 -7.68
CA LEU A 80 -13.88 14.86 -6.56
C LEU A 80 -15.28 14.46 -6.99
N ALA A 81 -15.66 14.72 -8.23
CA ALA A 81 -16.96 14.35 -8.77
C ALA A 81 -16.90 12.95 -9.39
N LEU A 82 -16.78 11.95 -8.54
CA LEU A 82 -16.80 10.53 -8.93
C LEU A 82 -18.04 10.13 -9.76
N THR A 83 -19.11 10.90 -9.68
CA THR A 83 -20.38 10.63 -10.37
C THR A 83 -20.67 11.56 -11.54
N SER A 84 -20.30 12.82 -11.47
CA SER A 84 -20.64 13.80 -12.54
C SER A 84 -19.66 13.74 -13.71
N SER A 85 -18.38 13.48 -13.46
CA SER A 85 -17.41 13.23 -14.53
C SER A 85 -17.63 11.86 -15.20
N ALA A 86 -18.14 10.88 -14.47
CA ALA A 86 -18.50 9.58 -15.02
C ALA A 86 -19.74 9.67 -15.94
N ALA A 87 -20.61 10.66 -15.77
CA ALA A 87 -21.77 10.85 -16.62
C ALA A 87 -21.41 11.20 -18.09
N ASN A 88 -20.20 11.71 -18.32
CA ASN A 88 -19.71 12.08 -19.65
C ASN A 88 -18.66 11.10 -20.21
N LEU A 89 -18.35 10.01 -19.50
CA LEU A 89 -17.43 8.98 -19.95
C LEU A 89 -18.22 7.81 -20.54
N ASP A 90 -17.82 7.39 -21.74
CA ASP A 90 -18.36 6.19 -22.35
C ASP A 90 -17.94 4.93 -21.59
N SER A 91 -18.73 3.84 -21.73
CA SER A 91 -18.46 2.56 -21.05
C SER A 91 -17.06 2.00 -21.34
N ASP A 92 -16.56 2.23 -22.55
CA ASP A 92 -15.24 1.73 -22.94
C ASP A 92 -14.11 2.60 -22.36
N GLU A 93 -14.33 3.91 -22.25
CA GLU A 93 -13.42 4.82 -21.56
C GLU A 93 -13.31 4.49 -20.07
N GLN A 94 -14.44 4.20 -19.41
CA GLN A 94 -14.46 3.77 -18.01
C GLN A 94 -13.69 2.47 -17.78
N LYS A 95 -13.85 1.49 -18.67
CA LYS A 95 -13.10 0.23 -18.62
C LYS A 95 -11.60 0.46 -18.81
N MET A 96 -11.22 1.32 -19.76
CA MET A 96 -9.81 1.65 -20.00
C MET A 96 -9.17 2.32 -18.78
N ILE A 97 -9.86 3.28 -18.15
CA ILE A 97 -9.43 3.93 -16.91
C ILE A 97 -9.22 2.90 -15.80
N LEU A 98 -10.18 1.99 -15.62
CA LEU A 98 -10.12 0.97 -14.59
C LEU A 98 -8.95 0.01 -14.79
N ILE A 99 -8.78 -0.51 -16.02
CA ILE A 99 -7.67 -1.41 -16.35
C ILE A 99 -6.32 -0.71 -16.15
N THR A 100 -6.20 0.54 -16.58
CA THR A 100 -4.99 1.35 -16.40
C THR A 100 -4.70 1.61 -14.92
N ALA A 101 -5.71 1.90 -14.11
CA ALA A 101 -5.58 2.11 -12.68
C ALA A 101 -5.12 0.84 -11.96
N ILE A 102 -5.69 -0.33 -12.31
CA ILE A 102 -5.27 -1.62 -11.76
C ILE A 102 -3.81 -1.91 -12.15
N GLY A 103 -3.45 -1.73 -13.41
CA GLY A 103 -2.08 -1.91 -13.88
C GLY A 103 -1.08 -1.02 -13.13
N THR A 104 -1.41 0.26 -12.96
CA THR A 104 -0.59 1.23 -12.21
C THR A 104 -0.45 0.84 -10.74
N SER A 105 -1.52 0.35 -10.12
CA SER A 105 -1.52 -0.12 -8.73
C SER A 105 -0.60 -1.34 -8.55
N ILE A 106 -0.63 -2.31 -9.48
CA ILE A 106 0.25 -3.47 -9.49
C ILE A 106 1.72 -3.04 -9.60
N VAL A 107 2.02 -2.09 -10.50
CA VAL A 107 3.37 -1.54 -10.63
C VAL A 107 3.82 -0.86 -9.34
N ALA A 108 2.98 -0.07 -8.70
CA ALA A 108 3.29 0.59 -7.44
C ALA A 108 3.60 -0.43 -6.33
N GLY A 109 2.79 -1.50 -6.19
CA GLY A 109 3.03 -2.58 -5.25
C GLY A 109 4.35 -3.32 -5.52
N THR A 110 4.66 -3.57 -6.80
CA THR A 110 5.90 -4.24 -7.20
C THR A 110 7.14 -3.39 -6.87
N VAL A 111 7.09 -2.10 -7.17
CA VAL A 111 8.18 -1.15 -6.84
C VAL A 111 8.42 -1.09 -5.32
N ASP A 112 7.35 -0.98 -4.53
CA ASP A 112 7.49 -0.98 -3.07
C ASP A 112 8.11 -2.28 -2.55
N LEU A 113 7.67 -3.43 -3.08
CA LEU A 113 8.22 -4.74 -2.71
C LEU A 113 9.73 -4.82 -2.99
N ILE A 114 10.17 -4.40 -4.17
CA ILE A 114 11.58 -4.36 -4.55
C ILE A 114 12.38 -3.48 -3.59
N ILE A 115 11.90 -2.27 -3.32
CA ILE A 115 12.55 -1.33 -2.39
C ILE A 115 12.65 -1.94 -1.00
N HIS A 116 11.58 -2.59 -0.53
CA HIS A 116 11.54 -3.20 0.79
C HIS A 116 12.54 -4.35 0.92
N VAL A 117 12.61 -5.24 -0.08
CA VAL A 117 13.58 -6.35 -0.13
C VAL A 117 15.00 -5.83 -0.11
N ILE A 118 15.33 -4.84 -0.95
CA ILE A 118 16.66 -4.23 -0.98
C ILE A 118 17.03 -3.59 0.37
N LYS A 119 16.11 -2.86 1.00
CA LYS A 119 16.34 -2.26 2.32
C LYS A 119 16.60 -3.30 3.40
N LYS A 120 15.84 -4.40 3.40
CA LYS A 120 15.98 -5.50 4.36
C LYS A 120 17.33 -6.22 4.19
N GLU A 121 17.75 -6.49 2.95
CA GLU A 121 19.05 -7.09 2.67
C GLU A 121 20.22 -6.17 3.07
N LYS A 122 20.15 -4.87 2.78
CA LYS A 122 21.13 -3.88 3.24
C LYS A 122 21.22 -3.85 4.78
N ALA A 123 20.08 -3.87 5.47
CA ALA A 123 20.05 -3.88 6.93
C ALA A 123 20.68 -5.16 7.52
N LYS A 124 20.39 -6.34 6.92
CA LYS A 124 21.03 -7.61 7.29
C LYS A 124 22.54 -7.56 7.08
N MET A 125 23.01 -7.00 5.98
CA MET A 125 24.44 -6.87 5.65
C MET A 125 25.13 -5.93 6.63
N ASN A 126 24.57 -4.78 6.94
CA ASN A 126 25.11 -3.84 7.92
C ASN A 126 25.21 -4.45 9.33
N LYS A 127 24.19 -5.21 9.76
CA LYS A 127 24.24 -5.96 11.03
C LYS A 127 25.35 -7.01 11.04
N LYS A 128 25.61 -7.72 9.92
CA LYS A 128 26.72 -8.67 9.80
C LYS A 128 28.08 -7.97 9.87
N LEU A 129 28.25 -6.83 9.20
CA LEU A 129 29.46 -6.03 9.22
C LEU A 129 29.75 -5.50 10.63
N ALA A 130 28.75 -4.92 11.30
CA ALA A 130 28.91 -4.44 12.67
C ALA A 130 29.31 -5.55 13.64
N LYS A 131 28.74 -6.76 13.51
CA LYS A 131 29.15 -7.92 14.32
C LYS A 131 30.59 -8.37 14.03
N LYS A 132 31.05 -8.30 12.77
CA LYS A 132 32.46 -8.61 12.43
C LYS A 132 33.38 -7.58 13.02
N GLN A 133 33.08 -6.28 12.92
CA GLN A 133 33.86 -5.19 13.47
C GLN A 133 33.99 -5.33 14.99
N ALA A 134 32.92 -5.54 15.70
CA ALA A 134 32.94 -5.74 17.15
C ALA A 134 33.76 -6.97 17.59
N LYS A 135 33.82 -8.03 16.77
CA LYS A 135 34.70 -9.18 17.04
C LYS A 135 36.20 -8.83 16.84
N ILE A 136 36.50 -8.03 15.83
CA ILE A 136 37.86 -7.56 15.55
C ILE A 136 38.34 -6.66 16.69
N ASP A 137 37.53 -5.68 17.09
CA ASP A 137 37.88 -4.75 18.18
C ASP A 137 38.11 -5.47 19.50
N LYS A 138 37.29 -6.49 19.81
CA LYS A 138 37.53 -7.35 20.99
C LYS A 138 38.86 -8.12 20.92
N LYS A 139 39.24 -8.59 19.71
CA LYS A 139 40.55 -9.26 19.54
C LYS A 139 41.72 -8.30 19.72
N PHE A 140 41.60 -7.08 19.20
CA PHE A 140 42.62 -6.03 19.37
C PHE A 140 42.80 -5.67 20.85
N LYS A 141 41.73 -5.34 21.56
CA LYS A 141 41.79 -5.04 23.01
C LYS A 141 42.39 -6.17 23.80
N LYS A 142 42.13 -7.44 23.45
CA LYS A 142 42.69 -8.59 24.13
C LYS A 142 44.22 -8.77 23.86
N ARG A 143 44.68 -8.35 22.67
CA ARG A 143 46.14 -8.35 22.34
C ARG A 143 46.85 -7.23 23.08
N GLU A 144 46.32 -6.03 23.11
CA GLU A 144 46.87 -4.88 23.84
C GLU A 144 47.00 -5.19 25.33
N ALA A 145 45.97 -5.77 25.94
CA ALA A 145 46.00 -6.17 27.34
C ALA A 145 47.04 -7.29 27.66
N ARG A 146 47.52 -8.05 26.66
CA ARG A 146 48.58 -9.04 26.83
C ARG A 146 49.96 -8.43 26.65
N LEU A 147 50.11 -7.37 25.90
CA LEU A 147 51.38 -6.68 25.65
C LEU A 147 51.72 -5.67 26.75
N SER A 148 50.71 -5.26 27.51
CA SER A 148 50.87 -4.33 28.64
C SER A 148 51.22 -5.03 29.98
N LYS A 149 51.33 -6.36 29.97
CA LYS A 149 51.82 -7.18 31.13
C LYS A 149 53.24 -7.65 30.89
#